data_926ab46525c7dfa7babee5298d266e04
#
_entry.id   926ab46525c7dfa7babee5298d266e04
#
_cell.length_a   1.000
_cell.length_b   1.000
_cell.length_c   1.000
_cell.angle_alpha   90.00
_cell.angle_beta   90.00
_cell.angle_gamma   90.00
#
_symmetry.space_group_name_H-M   'P 1'
#
loop_
_entity.id
_entity.type
_entity.pdbx_description
1 polymer ?
#
loop_
_entity_poly.entity_id
_entity_poly.type
_entity_poly.pdbx_seq_one_letter_code
_entity_poly.pdbx_strand_id
1 'polypeptide(L)'
;MDIGASTGGFTDCLLQHGIDKVFAVDVGYGQLDWKLQTDSRVVSLDRKNARDLSLTDIKELVDLVVIDASFISLRIIVPPAINLLKPEGDLIALVKPQFEVGKEQVENKGIINNPKKHLD
;
A
#
# COMPACT_ATOMS: atom_id res chain seq x y z
N MET A 1 -1.01 6.09 1.73
CA MET A 1 -1.30 5.36 0.48
C MET A 1 -1.35 3.87 0.77
N ASP A 2 -2.40 3.22 0.34
CA ASP A 2 -2.63 1.79 0.56
C ASP A 2 -2.49 1.07 -0.79
N ILE A 3 -1.39 0.37 -0.99
CA ILE A 3 -1.11 -0.34 -2.24
C ILE A 3 -1.54 -1.79 -2.11
N GLY A 4 -2.42 -2.22 -3.02
CA GLY A 4 -3.08 -3.51 -2.93
C GLY A 4 -4.30 -3.42 -2.03
N ALA A 5 -5.04 -2.33 -2.14
CA ALA A 5 -6.14 -2.02 -1.23
C ALA A 5 -7.25 -3.07 -1.24
N SER A 6 -7.52 -3.70 -2.39
CA SER A 6 -8.57 -4.70 -2.54
C SER A 6 -9.90 -4.18 -2.01
N THR A 7 -10.54 -4.89 -1.07
CA THR A 7 -11.81 -4.46 -0.50
C THR A 7 -11.68 -3.30 0.48
N GLY A 8 -10.46 -2.99 0.93
CA GLY A 8 -10.20 -1.80 1.72
C GLY A 8 -10.03 -2.01 3.21
N GLY A 9 -9.66 -3.21 3.64
CA GLY A 9 -9.46 -3.46 5.07
C GLY A 9 -8.45 -2.53 5.72
N PHE A 10 -7.31 -2.32 5.08
CA PHE A 10 -6.30 -1.39 5.57
C PHE A 10 -6.74 0.05 5.47
N THR A 11 -7.36 0.42 4.35
CA THR A 11 -7.88 1.77 4.16
C THR A 11 -8.85 2.12 5.28
N ASP A 12 -9.78 1.23 5.58
CA ASP A 12 -10.74 1.43 6.66
C ASP A 12 -10.03 1.58 8.02
N CYS A 13 -9.07 0.73 8.29
CA CYS A 13 -8.29 0.79 9.52
C CYS A 13 -7.58 2.14 9.67
N LEU A 14 -6.95 2.63 8.62
CA LEU A 14 -6.27 3.92 8.64
C LEU A 14 -7.23 5.06 8.92
N LEU A 15 -8.41 5.04 8.31
CA LEU A 15 -9.42 6.08 8.53
C LEU A 15 -9.92 6.06 9.96
N GLN A 16 -10.11 4.89 10.55
CA GLN A 16 -10.55 4.76 11.94
C GLN A 16 -9.52 5.29 12.93
N HIS A 17 -8.25 5.30 12.54
CA HIS A 17 -7.18 5.85 13.37
C HIS A 17 -6.87 7.32 13.08
N GLY A 18 -7.75 8.01 12.38
CA GLY A 18 -7.65 9.45 12.21
C GLY A 18 -6.86 9.94 11.02
N ILE A 19 -6.56 9.07 10.06
CA ILE A 19 -5.92 9.49 8.81
C ILE A 19 -6.90 10.33 8.00
N ASP A 20 -6.45 11.49 7.53
CA ASP A 20 -7.32 12.44 6.82
C ASP A 20 -7.53 12.12 5.36
N LYS A 21 -6.61 11.40 4.74
CA LYS A 21 -6.66 11.11 3.32
C LYS A 21 -5.92 9.83 3.00
N VAL A 22 -6.54 8.96 2.24
CA VAL A 22 -5.95 7.69 1.81
C VAL A 22 -6.07 7.56 0.29
N PHE A 23 -4.94 7.29 -0.36
CA PHE A 23 -4.93 6.87 -1.76
C PHE A 23 -4.99 5.35 -1.77
N ALA A 24 -6.10 4.79 -2.23
CA ALA A 24 -6.28 3.35 -2.30
C ALA A 24 -5.99 2.88 -3.72
N VAL A 25 -4.88 2.16 -3.86
CA VAL A 25 -4.35 1.74 -5.16
C VAL A 25 -4.58 0.24 -5.38
N ASP A 26 -5.19 -0.11 -6.50
CA ASP A 26 -5.40 -1.51 -6.84
C ASP A 26 -5.36 -1.69 -8.37
N VAL A 27 -4.84 -2.85 -8.80
CA VAL A 27 -4.85 -3.20 -10.21
C VAL A 27 -6.24 -3.58 -10.70
N GLY A 28 -7.11 -4.03 -9.80
CA GLY A 28 -8.48 -4.38 -10.10
C GLY A 28 -9.37 -3.17 -10.30
N TYR A 29 -10.63 -3.44 -10.52
CA TYR A 29 -11.62 -2.40 -10.72
C TYR A 29 -12.83 -2.64 -9.82
N GLY A 30 -13.24 -1.60 -9.10
CA GLY A 30 -14.44 -1.65 -8.30
C GLY A 30 -14.40 -2.61 -7.12
N GLN A 31 -13.21 -3.00 -6.66
CA GLN A 31 -13.08 -3.94 -5.56
C GLN A 31 -13.23 -3.31 -4.18
N LEU A 32 -12.99 -2.03 -4.09
CA LEU A 32 -13.06 -1.31 -2.83
C LEU A 32 -14.50 -1.28 -2.32
N ASP A 33 -14.70 -1.54 -1.02
CA ASP A 33 -16.02 -1.50 -0.40
C ASP A 33 -16.70 -0.16 -0.68
N TRP A 34 -18.00 -0.20 -0.98
CA TRP A 34 -18.77 0.98 -1.35
C TRP A 34 -18.69 2.11 -0.32
N LYS A 35 -18.66 1.77 0.97
CA LYS A 35 -18.53 2.78 2.02
C LYS A 35 -17.24 3.56 1.90
N LEU A 36 -16.18 2.90 1.47
CA LEU A 36 -14.88 3.54 1.27
C LEU A 36 -14.83 4.32 -0.01
N GLN A 37 -15.44 3.80 -1.08
CA GLN A 37 -15.49 4.52 -2.34
C GLN A 37 -16.21 5.87 -2.22
N THR A 38 -17.20 5.94 -1.34
CA THR A 38 -17.98 7.16 -1.13
C THR A 38 -17.44 8.04 -0.01
N ASP A 39 -16.40 7.61 0.70
CA ASP A 39 -15.80 8.42 1.74
C ASP A 39 -14.94 9.51 1.11
N SER A 40 -15.18 10.77 1.49
CA SER A 40 -14.47 11.91 0.92
C SER A 40 -12.97 11.90 1.22
N ARG A 41 -12.53 11.12 2.20
CA ARG A 41 -11.11 10.99 2.55
C ARG A 41 -10.37 9.97 1.68
N VAL A 42 -11.10 9.21 0.89
CA VAL A 42 -10.53 8.14 0.07
C VAL A 42 -10.47 8.55 -1.39
N VAL A 43 -9.28 8.44 -1.97
CA VAL A 43 -9.09 8.60 -3.41
C VAL A 43 -8.79 7.22 -3.97
N SER A 44 -9.72 6.70 -4.75
CA SER A 44 -9.57 5.37 -5.34
C SER A 44 -8.83 5.45 -6.67
N LEU A 45 -7.76 4.66 -6.79
CA LEU A 45 -6.98 4.57 -8.02
C LEU A 45 -7.10 3.14 -8.56
N ASP A 46 -8.24 2.88 -9.19
CA ASP A 46 -8.54 1.57 -9.77
C ASP A 46 -7.75 1.35 -11.05
N ARG A 47 -7.50 0.09 -11.38
CA ARG A 47 -6.79 -0.32 -12.60
C ARG A 47 -5.41 0.30 -12.70
N LYS A 48 -4.82 0.66 -11.55
CA LYS A 48 -3.51 1.26 -11.52
C LYS A 48 -2.49 0.25 -11.05
N ASN A 49 -1.48 0.01 -11.86
CA ASN A 49 -0.37 -0.83 -11.45
C ASN A 49 0.58 -0.01 -10.59
N ALA A 50 0.86 -0.51 -9.39
CA ALA A 50 1.68 0.21 -8.43
C ALA A 50 3.08 0.54 -8.96
N ARG A 51 3.62 -0.29 -9.85
CA ARG A 51 4.94 -0.05 -10.43
C ARG A 51 4.97 1.21 -11.32
N ASP A 52 3.81 1.64 -11.80
CA ASP A 52 3.68 2.78 -12.69
C ASP A 52 3.20 4.04 -11.96
N LEU A 53 3.09 3.98 -10.64
CA LEU A 53 2.67 5.13 -9.86
C LEU A 53 3.69 6.26 -9.94
N SER A 54 3.18 7.47 -10.10
CA SER A 54 4.02 8.66 -10.14
C SER A 54 3.32 9.82 -9.42
N LEU A 55 4.06 10.90 -9.24
CA LEU A 55 3.53 12.08 -8.58
C LEU A 55 2.34 12.69 -9.34
N THR A 56 2.27 12.47 -10.65
CA THR A 56 1.12 12.94 -11.44
C THR A 56 -0.18 12.23 -11.06
N ASP A 57 -0.11 11.02 -10.52
CA ASP A 57 -1.28 10.27 -10.12
C ASP A 57 -1.87 10.80 -8.81
N ILE A 58 -1.04 11.14 -7.84
CA ILE A 58 -1.49 11.52 -6.51
C ILE A 58 -1.27 12.99 -6.19
N LYS A 59 -0.39 13.66 -6.93
CA LYS A 59 -0.13 15.12 -6.86
C LYS A 59 0.43 15.63 -5.54
N GLU A 60 0.80 14.74 -4.64
CA GLU A 60 1.40 15.10 -3.36
C GLU A 60 2.19 13.92 -2.82
N LEU A 61 3.21 14.20 -2.03
CA LEU A 61 3.92 13.15 -1.32
C LEU A 61 3.11 12.69 -0.12
N VAL A 62 3.27 11.44 0.26
CA VAL A 62 2.50 10.86 1.37
C VAL A 62 3.39 10.59 2.58
N ASP A 63 2.76 10.55 3.75
CA ASP A 63 3.44 10.29 5.01
C ASP A 63 3.65 8.82 5.28
N LEU A 64 2.77 7.98 4.73
CA LEU A 64 2.77 6.56 5.00
C LEU A 64 2.37 5.79 3.75
N VAL A 65 3.11 4.73 3.48
CA VAL A 65 2.76 3.76 2.44
C VAL A 65 2.61 2.40 3.10
N VAL A 66 1.49 1.74 2.85
CA VAL A 66 1.26 0.37 3.28
C VAL A 66 1.15 -0.49 2.03
N ILE A 67 1.90 -1.59 1.99
CA ILE A 67 1.90 -2.50 0.85
C ILE A 67 1.53 -3.90 1.34
N ASP A 68 0.52 -4.49 0.72
CA ASP A 68 0.18 -5.90 0.94
C ASP A 68 0.58 -6.66 -0.34
N ALA A 69 1.72 -7.35 -0.31
CA ALA A 69 2.28 -7.96 -1.50
C ALA A 69 3.20 -9.13 -1.17
N SER A 70 3.56 -9.89 -2.20
CA SER A 70 4.56 -10.94 -2.09
C SER A 70 5.98 -10.36 -2.16
N PHE A 71 6.98 -11.16 -1.81
CA PHE A 71 8.39 -10.74 -1.93
C PHE A 71 8.74 -10.32 -3.37
N ILE A 72 8.22 -11.07 -4.35
CA ILE A 72 8.51 -10.76 -5.75
C ILE A 72 7.95 -9.40 -6.13
N SER A 73 6.72 -9.13 -5.72
CA SER A 73 6.06 -7.87 -6.01
C SER A 73 6.74 -6.69 -5.33
N LEU A 74 7.28 -6.88 -4.12
CA LEU A 74 7.95 -5.81 -3.40
C LEU A 74 9.13 -5.23 -4.17
N ARG A 75 9.88 -6.06 -4.87
CA ARG A 75 11.02 -5.61 -5.66
C ARG A 75 10.61 -4.60 -6.73
N ILE A 76 9.40 -4.75 -7.23
CA ILE A 76 8.87 -3.92 -8.31
C ILE A 76 8.15 -2.70 -7.75
N ILE A 77 7.44 -2.86 -6.65
CA ILE A 77 6.55 -1.84 -6.09
C ILE A 77 7.27 -0.84 -5.18
N VAL A 78 8.25 -1.30 -4.41
CA VAL A 78 8.91 -0.45 -3.42
C VAL A 78 9.61 0.77 -4.05
N PRO A 79 10.39 0.64 -5.14
CA PRO A 79 11.05 1.82 -5.70
C PRO A 79 10.09 2.95 -6.09
N PRO A 80 9.02 2.72 -6.86
CA PRO A 80 8.09 3.83 -7.15
C PRO A 80 7.38 4.34 -5.90
N ALA A 81 7.08 3.47 -4.93
CA ALA A 81 6.42 3.88 -3.70
C ALA A 81 7.30 4.82 -2.87
N ILE A 82 8.59 4.53 -2.80
CA ILE A 82 9.54 5.38 -2.06
C ILE A 82 9.60 6.77 -2.68
N ASN A 83 9.51 6.87 -3.99
CA ASN A 83 9.53 8.16 -4.67
C ASN A 83 8.33 9.04 -4.33
N LEU A 84 7.26 8.45 -3.85
CA LEU A 84 6.04 9.17 -3.46
C LEU A 84 5.97 9.42 -1.96
N LEU A 85 6.92 8.92 -1.21
CA LEU A 85 6.97 9.03 0.24
C LEU A 85 7.75 10.26 0.63
N LYS A 86 7.26 11.01 1.62
CA LYS A 86 8.00 12.13 2.18
C LYS A 86 9.31 11.63 2.79
N PRO A 87 10.35 12.48 2.86
CA PRO A 87 11.65 12.04 3.41
C PRO A 87 11.55 11.43 4.80
N GLU A 88 10.62 11.87 5.61
CA GLU A 88 10.42 11.37 6.98
C GLU A 88 9.28 10.37 7.07
N GLY A 89 8.71 9.98 5.93
CA GLY A 89 7.59 9.06 5.90
C GLY A 89 8.00 7.62 6.17
N ASP A 90 7.01 6.80 6.45
CA ASP A 90 7.20 5.38 6.74
C ASP A 90 6.59 4.52 5.63
N LEU A 91 7.27 3.41 5.34
CA LEU A 91 6.73 2.39 4.45
C LEU A 91 6.64 1.08 5.22
N ILE A 92 5.45 0.51 5.25
CA ILE A 92 5.19 -0.77 5.91
C ILE A 92 4.72 -1.76 4.86
N ALA A 93 5.44 -2.87 4.72
CA ALA A 93 5.07 -3.92 3.79
C ALA A 93 4.65 -5.16 4.56
N LEU A 94 3.44 -5.62 4.29
CA LEU A 94 2.98 -6.92 4.77
C LEU A 94 3.34 -7.95 3.71
N VAL A 95 4.27 -8.82 4.05
CA VAL A 95 4.80 -9.79 3.11
C VAL A 95 4.11 -11.12 3.31
N LYS A 96 3.49 -11.63 2.25
CA LYS A 96 2.85 -12.93 2.28
C LYS A 96 3.80 -13.96 1.71
N PRO A 97 4.16 -15.01 2.46
CA PRO A 97 5.01 -16.07 1.93
C PRO A 97 4.36 -16.78 0.76
N GLN A 98 5.18 -17.35 -0.11
CA GLN A 98 4.70 -18.14 -1.22
C GLN A 98 4.03 -19.41 -0.69
N PHE A 99 3.06 -19.91 -1.45
CA PHE A 99 2.32 -21.10 -1.04
C PHE A 99 3.19 -22.34 -0.90
N GLU A 100 4.21 -22.43 -1.71
CA GLU A 100 5.08 -23.61 -1.73
C GLU A 100 6.02 -23.70 -0.52
N VAL A 101 6.05 -22.70 0.34
CA VAL A 101 6.91 -22.75 1.54
C VAL A 101 6.24 -23.37 2.75
N GLY A 102 5.00 -23.79 2.61
CA GLY A 102 4.32 -24.53 3.68
C GLY A 102 3.42 -23.67 4.55
N LYS A 103 2.54 -24.33 5.27
CA LYS A 103 1.49 -23.66 6.03
C LYS A 103 2.00 -22.84 7.19
N GLU A 104 2.97 -23.34 7.91
CA GLU A 104 3.53 -22.64 9.06
C GLU A 104 4.17 -21.31 8.67
N GLN A 105 4.61 -21.21 7.42
CA GLN A 105 5.23 -19.98 6.93
C GLN A 105 4.22 -18.99 6.37
N VAL A 106 3.06 -19.46 5.99
CA VAL A 106 1.99 -18.58 5.52
C VAL A 106 1.54 -17.63 6.62
N GLU A 107 1.63 -18.06 7.87
CA GLU A 107 1.26 -17.23 9.00
C GLU A 107 2.35 -16.27 9.43
N ASN A 108 3.57 -16.49 8.95
CA ASN A 108 4.73 -15.67 9.29
C ASN A 108 4.79 -14.47 8.37
N LYS A 109 4.34 -13.33 8.85
CA LYS A 109 4.34 -12.10 8.06
C LYS A 109 5.54 -11.26 8.43
N GLY A 110 6.40 -11.02 7.45
CA GLY A 110 7.46 -10.06 7.61
C GLY A 110 6.93 -8.65 7.46
N ILE A 111 7.41 -7.75 8.30
CA ILE A 111 7.07 -6.34 8.20
C ILE A 111 8.36 -5.58 7.92
N ILE A 112 8.39 -4.89 6.78
CA ILE A 112 9.50 -4.04 6.41
C ILE A 112 9.09 -2.61 6.66
N ASN A 113 9.82 -1.94 7.54
CA ASN A 113 9.45 -0.63 8.01
C ASN A 113 10.47 0.39 7.55
N ASN A 114 9.99 1.45 6.89
CA ASN A 114 10.76 2.62 6.51
C ASN A 114 12.10 2.32 5.84
N PRO A 115 12.09 1.81 4.58
CA PRO A 115 13.32 1.42 3.90
C PRO A 115 14.34 2.55 3.75
N LYS A 116 13.89 3.79 3.66
CA LYS A 116 14.80 4.93 3.52
C LYS A 116 15.69 5.10 4.74
N LYS A 117 15.16 4.85 5.92
CA LYS A 117 15.94 4.92 7.15
C LYS A 117 16.88 3.74 7.29
N HIS A 118 16.47 2.58 6.82
CA HIS A 118 17.29 1.38 6.91
C HIS A 118 18.44 1.34 5.93
N LEU A 119 18.37 2.12 4.87
CA LEU A 119 19.41 2.18 3.86
C LEU A 119 20.54 3.16 4.23
N ASP A 120 20.33 3.97 5.23
CA ASP A 120 21.33 4.94 5.67
C ASP A 120 22.41 4.28 6.59
#